data_cfa13e74d091e81631689215dac1db54
#
_entry.id   cfa13e74d091e81631689215dac1db54
#
_cell.length_a   1.000
_cell.length_b   1.000
_cell.length_c   1.000
_cell.angle_alpha   90.00
_cell.angle_beta   90.00
_cell.angle_gamma   90.00
#
_symmetry.space_group_name_H-M   'P 1'
#
loop_
_entity.id
_entity.type
_entity.pdbx_description
1 polymer ?
#
loop_
_entity_poly.entity_id
_entity_poly.type
_entity_poly.pdbx_seq_one_letter_code
_entity_poly.pdbx_strand_id
1 'polypeptide(L)'
;MKNQLKNIQAEYYKKSAQFYDEMHIKEGDEHFVALKYISNFLKMFDVHSALDVGCGTGRAIKYFSENHPEIKIIGIEPVKELIYQAVNKNKISPESVICGSGESLSFENASFDIVCAFGVMHHVPKPDLIIKEMMRVAKKAIFISDSNRFGQGSILARWTKLLLYKIKLWHIIDLIKTKGKGYTFSEGDGVAYSYSIFDSYNQLTKWADKIILIPTSKKIYQKISWFHPLITSSHILICAIKNM
;
A
#
# COMPACT_ATOMS: atom_id res chain seq x y z
N MET A 1 -7.47 22.78 4.67
CA MET A 1 -7.76 21.51 5.37
C MET A 1 -6.99 20.31 4.80
N LYS A 2 -7.05 19.96 3.50
CA LYS A 2 -6.33 18.78 2.93
C LYS A 2 -4.80 18.88 3.00
N ASN A 3 -4.23 20.06 2.72
CA ASN A 3 -2.78 20.28 2.88
C ASN A 3 -2.32 20.21 4.35
N GLN A 4 -3.18 20.58 5.30
CA GLN A 4 -2.89 20.45 6.72
C GLN A 4 -2.80 18.97 7.16
N LEU A 5 -3.63 18.06 6.60
CA LEU A 5 -3.62 16.64 6.96
C LEU A 5 -2.39 15.90 6.42
N LYS A 6 -1.94 16.25 5.20
CA LYS A 6 -0.66 15.76 4.68
C LYS A 6 0.51 16.22 5.55
N ASN A 7 0.45 17.45 6.03
CA ASN A 7 1.46 17.99 6.95
C ASN A 7 1.44 17.24 8.30
N ILE A 8 0.28 16.87 8.84
CA ILE A 8 0.17 16.11 10.10
C ILE A 8 0.84 14.73 9.95
N GLN A 9 0.58 14.01 8.87
CA GLN A 9 1.20 12.70 8.62
C GLN A 9 2.71 12.84 8.38
N ALA A 10 3.13 13.84 7.59
CA ALA A 10 4.55 14.10 7.37
C ALA A 10 5.26 14.47 8.68
N GLU A 11 4.67 15.31 9.53
CA GLU A 11 5.22 15.66 10.84
C GLU A 11 5.24 14.47 11.82
N TYR A 12 4.24 13.58 11.76
CA TYR A 12 4.27 12.33 12.51
C TYR A 12 5.46 11.47 12.10
N TYR A 13 5.63 11.19 10.80
CA TYR A 13 6.75 10.39 10.32
C TYR A 13 8.10 11.05 10.52
N LYS A 14 8.19 12.38 10.40
CA LYS A 14 9.39 13.12 10.73
C LYS A 14 9.84 12.88 12.18
N LYS A 15 8.91 12.94 13.13
CA LYS A 15 9.20 12.72 14.55
C LYS A 15 9.50 11.26 14.87
N SER A 16 8.86 10.31 14.22
CA SER A 16 9.00 8.87 14.46
C SER A 16 10.04 8.18 13.56
N ALA A 17 10.63 8.90 12.59
CA ALA A 17 11.52 8.31 11.57
C ALA A 17 12.65 7.45 12.17
N GLN A 18 13.24 7.88 13.28
CA GLN A 18 14.32 7.16 13.96
C GLN A 18 13.89 5.78 14.47
N PHE A 19 12.62 5.64 14.87
CA PHE A 19 12.04 4.41 15.41
C PHE A 19 11.10 3.71 14.41
N TYR A 20 10.99 4.23 13.19
CA TYR A 20 10.03 3.77 12.19
C TYR A 20 10.11 2.27 11.94
N ASP A 21 11.31 1.72 11.75
CA ASP A 21 11.48 0.29 11.47
C ASP A 21 11.03 -0.57 12.65
N GLU A 22 11.32 -0.16 13.88
CA GLU A 22 10.92 -0.88 15.09
C GLU A 22 9.40 -0.89 15.28
N MET A 23 8.74 0.20 14.87
CA MET A 23 7.28 0.34 14.96
C MET A 23 6.55 -0.39 13.84
N HIS A 24 7.05 -0.31 12.60
CA HIS A 24 6.30 -0.66 11.39
C HIS A 24 6.87 -1.84 10.60
N ILE A 25 8.14 -2.23 10.81
CA ILE A 25 8.76 -3.30 10.04
C ILE A 25 8.98 -4.51 10.94
N LYS A 26 8.20 -5.57 10.72
CA LYS A 26 8.34 -6.85 11.45
C LYS A 26 8.50 -7.96 10.46
N GLU A 27 9.45 -8.85 10.73
CA GLU A 27 9.60 -10.06 9.94
C GLU A 27 8.30 -10.87 9.95
N GLY A 28 7.85 -11.27 8.75
CA GLY A 28 6.60 -11.99 8.56
C GLY A 28 5.33 -11.17 8.81
N ASP A 29 5.40 -9.83 8.77
CA ASP A 29 4.20 -9.00 8.69
C ASP A 29 3.49 -9.15 7.33
N GLU A 30 2.31 -8.54 7.18
CA GLU A 30 1.48 -8.64 5.99
C GLU A 30 2.17 -8.14 4.71
N HIS A 31 3.03 -7.13 4.82
CA HIS A 31 3.74 -6.56 3.68
C HIS A 31 4.96 -7.41 3.30
N PHE A 32 5.60 -8.04 4.29
CA PHE A 32 6.66 -9.01 4.02
C PHE A 32 6.13 -10.28 3.35
N VAL A 33 4.95 -10.74 3.79
CA VAL A 33 4.23 -11.84 3.12
C VAL A 33 3.88 -11.46 1.68
N ALA A 34 3.41 -10.22 1.46
CA ALA A 34 3.13 -9.71 0.11
C ALA A 34 4.38 -9.73 -0.79
N LEU A 35 5.54 -9.27 -0.29
CA LEU A 35 6.80 -9.29 -1.03
C LEU A 35 7.20 -10.70 -1.46
N LYS A 36 7.03 -11.71 -0.59
CA LYS A 36 7.27 -13.12 -0.94
C LYS A 36 6.35 -13.62 -2.07
N TYR A 37 5.08 -13.23 -2.06
CA TYR A 37 4.16 -13.57 -3.16
C TYR A 37 4.58 -12.87 -4.45
N ILE A 38 4.89 -11.57 -4.40
CA ILE A 38 5.37 -10.81 -5.56
C ILE A 38 6.62 -11.48 -6.15
N SER A 39 7.58 -11.86 -5.31
CA SER A 39 8.81 -12.56 -5.71
C SER A 39 8.53 -13.83 -6.54
N ASN A 40 7.47 -14.58 -6.19
CA ASN A 40 7.06 -15.72 -6.99
C ASN A 40 6.41 -15.33 -8.32
N PHE A 41 5.62 -14.26 -8.35
CA PHE A 41 5.06 -13.72 -9.58
C PHE A 41 6.14 -13.22 -10.54
N LEU A 42 7.20 -12.60 -10.04
CA LEU A 42 8.29 -12.08 -10.88
C LEU A 42 8.97 -13.17 -11.72
N LYS A 43 8.98 -14.41 -11.24
CA LYS A 43 9.50 -15.56 -12.00
C LYS A 43 8.67 -15.89 -13.26
N MET A 44 7.44 -15.39 -13.33
CA MET A 44 6.54 -15.60 -14.47
C MET A 44 6.61 -14.46 -15.50
N PHE A 45 7.33 -13.38 -15.17
CA PHE A 45 7.47 -12.21 -16.04
C PHE A 45 8.93 -11.88 -16.26
N ASP A 46 9.22 -11.33 -17.43
CA ASP A 46 10.49 -10.70 -17.71
C ASP A 46 10.48 -9.27 -17.14
N VAL A 47 10.98 -9.11 -15.91
CA VAL A 47 10.96 -7.85 -15.15
C VAL A 47 12.38 -7.36 -14.92
N HIS A 48 12.67 -6.13 -15.36
CA HIS A 48 13.97 -5.48 -15.18
C HIS A 48 13.88 -4.19 -14.35
N SER A 49 12.68 -3.62 -14.20
CA SER A 49 12.50 -2.33 -13.51
C SER A 49 11.28 -2.33 -12.60
N ALA A 50 11.45 -1.79 -11.39
CA ALA A 50 10.42 -1.67 -10.38
C ALA A 50 10.38 -0.26 -9.78
N LEU A 51 9.18 0.23 -9.45
CA LEU A 51 8.98 1.44 -8.67
C LEU A 51 8.23 1.08 -7.37
N ASP A 52 8.76 1.53 -6.22
CA ASP A 52 8.09 1.44 -4.93
C ASP A 52 7.56 2.82 -4.53
N VAL A 53 6.23 2.97 -4.49
CA VAL A 53 5.55 4.23 -4.19
C VAL A 53 5.23 4.31 -2.71
N GLY A 54 5.82 5.30 -2.02
CA GLY A 54 5.79 5.41 -0.56
C GLY A 54 6.76 4.41 0.09
N CYS A 55 8.01 4.41 -0.37
CA CYS A 55 8.99 3.39 0.02
C CYS A 55 9.43 3.46 1.49
N GLY A 56 9.09 4.54 2.23
CA GLY A 56 9.47 4.72 3.62
C GLY A 56 10.98 4.61 3.84
N THR A 57 11.38 3.71 4.71
CA THR A 57 12.78 3.40 5.02
C THR A 57 13.40 2.35 4.09
N GLY A 58 12.74 2.01 2.96
CA GLY A 58 13.29 1.18 1.90
C GLY A 58 13.08 -0.33 2.05
N ARG A 59 12.04 -0.79 2.76
CA ARG A 59 11.72 -2.23 2.95
C ARG A 59 11.73 -3.02 1.65
N ALA A 60 10.94 -2.57 0.65
CA ALA A 60 10.83 -3.28 -0.61
C ALA A 60 12.12 -3.16 -1.43
N ILE A 61 12.78 -2.00 -1.41
CA ILE A 61 14.06 -1.81 -2.09
C ILE A 61 15.09 -2.81 -1.57
N LYS A 62 15.23 -2.93 -0.25
CA LYS A 62 16.13 -3.89 0.38
C LYS A 62 15.79 -5.33 -0.02
N TYR A 63 14.51 -5.70 0.08
CA TYR A 63 14.06 -7.04 -0.28
C TYR A 63 14.39 -7.40 -1.73
N PHE A 64 14.11 -6.47 -2.67
CA PHE A 64 14.42 -6.69 -4.09
C PHE A 64 15.93 -6.77 -4.33
N SER A 65 16.72 -5.89 -3.74
CA SER A 65 18.19 -5.91 -3.89
C SER A 65 18.82 -7.22 -3.40
N GLU A 66 18.24 -7.84 -2.36
CA GLU A 66 18.72 -9.11 -1.80
C GLU A 66 18.23 -10.35 -2.57
N ASN A 67 17.01 -10.33 -3.12
CA ASN A 67 16.36 -11.51 -3.69
C ASN A 67 16.21 -11.46 -5.22
N HIS A 68 16.31 -10.27 -5.83
CA HIS A 68 16.15 -10.00 -7.25
C HIS A 68 17.14 -8.92 -7.72
N PRO A 69 18.46 -9.16 -7.59
CA PRO A 69 19.49 -8.15 -7.94
C PRO A 69 19.49 -7.75 -9.43
N GLU A 70 18.84 -8.55 -10.28
CA GLU A 70 18.62 -8.30 -11.71
C GLU A 70 17.58 -7.20 -11.96
N ILE A 71 16.73 -6.86 -10.97
CA ILE A 71 15.67 -5.87 -11.09
C ILE A 71 16.15 -4.54 -10.51
N LYS A 72 16.25 -3.51 -11.35
CA LYS A 72 16.52 -2.15 -10.89
C LYS A 72 15.27 -1.57 -10.21
N ILE A 73 15.32 -1.40 -8.90
CA ILE A 73 14.21 -0.80 -8.12
C ILE A 73 14.55 0.63 -7.70
N ILE A 74 13.55 1.52 -7.82
CA ILE A 74 13.59 2.90 -7.32
C ILE A 74 12.40 3.09 -6.37
N GLY A 75 12.62 3.81 -5.26
CA GLY A 75 11.56 4.21 -4.33
C GLY A 75 11.27 5.70 -4.40
N ILE A 76 10.00 6.06 -4.23
CA ILE A 76 9.57 7.44 -4.01
C ILE A 76 9.01 7.58 -2.60
N GLU A 77 9.48 8.61 -1.87
CA GLU A 77 9.05 8.90 -0.50
C GLU A 77 8.96 10.42 -0.28
N PRO A 78 7.83 10.97 0.21
CA PRO A 78 7.72 12.40 0.45
C PRO A 78 8.45 12.89 1.72
N VAL A 79 8.74 12.01 2.69
CA VAL A 79 9.32 12.38 4.00
C VAL A 79 10.84 12.19 3.98
N LYS A 80 11.56 13.31 3.95
CA LYS A 80 13.03 13.31 3.87
C LYS A 80 13.71 12.56 5.02
N GLU A 81 13.13 12.59 6.19
CA GLU A 81 13.65 11.92 7.39
C GLU A 81 13.57 10.39 7.25
N LEU A 82 12.55 9.85 6.57
CA LEU A 82 12.49 8.42 6.24
C LEU A 82 13.53 8.05 5.18
N ILE A 83 13.72 8.89 4.16
CA ILE A 83 14.80 8.74 3.17
C ILE A 83 16.16 8.73 3.86
N TYR A 84 16.38 9.63 4.82
CA TYR A 84 17.61 9.65 5.61
C TYR A 84 17.84 8.32 6.34
N GLN A 85 16.81 7.74 6.95
CA GLN A 85 16.89 6.41 7.59
C GLN A 85 17.13 5.29 6.55
N ALA A 86 16.48 5.34 5.39
CA ALA A 86 16.71 4.38 4.32
C ALA A 86 18.18 4.32 3.92
N VAL A 87 18.79 5.48 3.68
CA VAL A 87 20.18 5.58 3.24
C VAL A 87 21.17 5.27 4.37
N ASN A 88 21.02 5.91 5.53
CA ASN A 88 22.04 5.86 6.57
C ASN A 88 21.93 4.65 7.49
N LYS A 89 20.70 4.25 7.89
CA LYS A 89 20.45 3.08 8.75
C LYS A 89 20.35 1.80 7.93
N ASN A 90 19.51 1.80 6.89
CA ASN A 90 19.20 0.60 6.11
C ASN A 90 20.12 0.37 4.91
N LYS A 91 21.09 1.27 4.69
CA LYS A 91 22.15 1.14 3.65
C LYS A 91 21.59 1.03 2.23
N ILE A 92 20.42 1.63 1.99
CA ILE A 92 19.86 1.76 0.64
C ILE A 92 20.71 2.77 -0.13
N SER A 93 21.03 2.44 -1.40
CA SER A 93 21.77 3.36 -2.27
C SER A 93 21.00 4.69 -2.42
N PRO A 94 21.65 5.86 -2.25
CA PRO A 94 20.99 7.16 -2.44
C PRO A 94 20.35 7.32 -3.83
N GLU A 95 20.88 6.64 -4.84
CA GLU A 95 20.36 6.63 -6.22
C GLU A 95 19.01 5.87 -6.34
N SER A 96 18.73 5.00 -5.39
CA SER A 96 17.52 4.16 -5.38
C SER A 96 16.33 4.82 -4.67
N VAL A 97 16.48 6.02 -4.10
CA VAL A 97 15.41 6.71 -3.38
C VAL A 97 15.28 8.16 -3.83
N ILE A 98 14.08 8.56 -4.23
CA ILE A 98 13.77 9.91 -4.71
C ILE A 98 12.77 10.57 -3.77
N CYS A 99 13.04 11.81 -3.35
CA CYS A 99 12.09 12.61 -2.60
C CYS A 99 10.96 13.09 -3.54
N GLY A 100 9.75 12.63 -3.31
CA GLY A 100 8.61 12.96 -4.18
C GLY A 100 7.28 12.42 -3.68
N SER A 101 6.20 12.84 -4.33
CA SER A 101 4.84 12.42 -4.00
C SER A 101 4.32 11.38 -5.00
N GLY A 102 3.69 10.32 -4.49
CA GLY A 102 3.00 9.33 -5.32
C GLY A 102 1.78 9.88 -6.08
N GLU A 103 1.27 11.06 -5.69
CA GLU A 103 0.15 11.70 -6.40
C GLU A 103 0.57 12.40 -7.72
N SER A 104 1.89 12.61 -7.93
CA SER A 104 2.45 13.21 -9.14
C SER A 104 3.87 12.67 -9.33
N LEU A 105 4.00 11.61 -10.09
CA LEU A 105 5.25 10.92 -10.35
C LEU A 105 6.01 11.59 -11.51
N SER A 106 7.27 11.98 -11.26
CA SER A 106 8.13 12.63 -12.26
C SER A 106 8.76 11.60 -13.22
N PHE A 107 7.97 10.64 -13.70
CA PHE A 107 8.39 9.62 -14.66
C PHE A 107 7.48 9.63 -15.88
N GLU A 108 7.98 9.17 -17.00
CA GLU A 108 7.21 9.02 -18.23
C GLU A 108 6.17 7.88 -18.11
N ASN A 109 5.20 7.87 -19.02
CA ASN A 109 4.24 6.80 -19.11
C ASN A 109 4.96 5.47 -19.40
N ALA A 110 4.48 4.38 -18.78
CA ALA A 110 5.03 3.05 -18.97
C ALA A 110 6.56 2.99 -18.84
N SER A 111 7.11 3.61 -17.78
CA SER A 111 8.57 3.66 -17.53
C SER A 111 9.09 2.51 -16.67
N PHE A 112 8.21 1.82 -15.93
CA PHE A 112 8.59 0.68 -15.09
C PHE A 112 7.83 -0.58 -15.48
N ASP A 113 8.51 -1.73 -15.46
CA ASP A 113 7.83 -3.00 -15.71
C ASP A 113 6.77 -3.28 -14.64
N ILE A 114 7.11 -3.06 -13.37
CA ILE A 114 6.19 -3.19 -12.25
C ILE A 114 6.19 -1.96 -11.35
N VAL A 115 5.06 -1.70 -10.70
CA VAL A 115 4.90 -0.65 -9.70
C VAL A 115 4.26 -1.24 -8.45
N CYS A 116 4.80 -0.97 -7.28
CA CYS A 116 4.29 -1.47 -6.01
C CYS A 116 4.06 -0.37 -4.98
N ALA A 117 3.23 -0.67 -3.98
CA ALA A 117 3.00 0.16 -2.80
C ALA A 117 2.61 -0.72 -1.61
N PHE A 118 3.19 -0.46 -0.44
CA PHE A 118 3.01 -1.26 0.78
C PHE A 118 2.60 -0.37 1.96
N GLY A 119 1.33 -0.47 2.38
CA GLY A 119 0.81 0.27 3.53
C GLY A 119 0.70 1.78 3.29
N VAL A 120 0.43 2.22 2.07
CA VAL A 120 0.42 3.65 1.69
C VAL A 120 -0.99 4.22 1.59
N MET A 121 -1.91 3.47 1.01
CA MET A 121 -3.19 4.01 0.54
C MET A 121 -4.09 4.46 1.68
N HIS A 122 -4.01 3.81 2.83
CA HIS A 122 -4.81 4.19 4.01
C HIS A 122 -4.27 5.44 4.74
N HIS A 123 -3.09 5.94 4.38
CA HIS A 123 -2.53 7.18 4.92
C HIS A 123 -2.80 8.41 4.07
N VAL A 124 -3.38 8.25 2.89
CA VAL A 124 -3.59 9.36 1.96
C VAL A 124 -5.08 9.68 1.77
N PRO A 125 -5.44 10.97 1.68
CA PRO A 125 -6.84 11.38 1.55
C PRO A 125 -7.46 11.08 0.19
N LYS A 126 -6.63 10.80 -0.83
CA LYS A 126 -7.04 10.54 -2.22
C LYS A 126 -6.17 9.44 -2.85
N PRO A 127 -6.35 8.17 -2.43
CA PRO A 127 -5.57 7.07 -2.98
C PRO A 127 -5.77 6.87 -4.48
N ASP A 128 -6.91 7.27 -5.02
CA ASP A 128 -7.25 7.25 -6.45
C ASP A 128 -6.24 8.01 -7.32
N LEU A 129 -5.66 9.11 -6.82
CA LEU A 129 -4.64 9.86 -7.55
C LEU A 129 -3.32 9.06 -7.64
N ILE A 130 -2.91 8.45 -6.53
CA ILE A 130 -1.70 7.61 -6.51
C ILE A 130 -1.88 6.42 -7.45
N ILE A 131 -3.03 5.73 -7.40
CA ILE A 131 -3.30 4.60 -8.27
C ILE A 131 -3.31 5.00 -9.74
N LYS A 132 -3.86 6.18 -10.07
CA LYS A 132 -3.82 6.71 -11.44
C LYS A 132 -2.38 6.90 -11.93
N GLU A 133 -1.51 7.45 -11.09
CA GLU A 133 -0.11 7.61 -11.43
C GLU A 133 0.62 6.26 -11.53
N MET A 134 0.37 5.33 -10.59
CA MET A 134 0.90 3.97 -10.70
C MET A 134 0.49 3.30 -12.02
N MET A 135 -0.78 3.41 -12.41
CA MET A 135 -1.28 2.88 -13.69
C MET A 135 -0.62 3.55 -14.91
N ARG A 136 -0.31 4.84 -14.82
CA ARG A 136 0.33 5.60 -15.89
C ARG A 136 1.76 5.14 -16.13
N VAL A 137 2.52 4.91 -15.06
CA VAL A 137 3.95 4.60 -15.15
C VAL A 137 4.24 3.09 -15.25
N ALA A 138 3.28 2.21 -14.93
CA ALA A 138 3.44 0.77 -15.02
C ALA A 138 3.23 0.23 -16.43
N LYS A 139 4.10 -0.72 -16.85
CA LYS A 139 3.97 -1.47 -18.11
C LYS A 139 3.17 -2.76 -17.95
N LYS A 140 3.58 -3.62 -17.00
CA LYS A 140 3.20 -5.04 -16.89
C LYS A 140 2.30 -5.33 -15.70
N ALA A 141 2.66 -4.85 -14.50
CA ALA A 141 1.87 -5.14 -13.31
C ALA A 141 1.95 -4.05 -12.23
N ILE A 142 0.89 -4.00 -11.41
CA ILE A 142 0.80 -3.19 -10.20
C ILE A 142 0.51 -4.10 -9.02
N PHE A 143 1.26 -3.92 -7.94
CA PHE A 143 1.10 -4.66 -6.69
C PHE A 143 0.82 -3.68 -5.55
N ILE A 144 -0.31 -3.83 -4.87
CA ILE A 144 -0.66 -3.00 -3.72
C ILE A 144 -0.98 -3.90 -2.54
N SER A 145 -0.20 -3.78 -1.48
CA SER A 145 -0.47 -4.46 -0.20
C SER A 145 -0.97 -3.43 0.80
N ASP A 146 -2.24 -3.56 1.22
CA ASP A 146 -2.84 -2.58 2.12
C ASP A 146 -4.00 -3.17 2.94
N SER A 147 -4.54 -2.35 3.84
CA SER A 147 -5.61 -2.71 4.74
C SER A 147 -6.93 -3.00 4.01
N ASN A 148 -7.73 -3.87 4.61
CA ASN A 148 -9.10 -4.16 4.20
C ASN A 148 -10.05 -3.96 5.38
N ARG A 149 -10.78 -2.85 5.42
CA ARG A 149 -11.74 -2.55 6.49
C ARG A 149 -12.84 -3.60 6.65
N PHE A 150 -13.23 -4.29 5.56
CA PHE A 150 -14.28 -5.31 5.60
C PHE A 150 -13.81 -6.61 6.27
N GLY A 151 -12.49 -6.85 6.33
CA GLY A 151 -11.89 -7.99 7.01
C GLY A 151 -11.52 -7.75 8.48
N GLN A 152 -11.84 -6.57 9.04
CA GLN A 152 -11.48 -6.18 10.41
C GLN A 152 -12.67 -6.21 11.37
N GLY A 153 -12.42 -6.55 12.64
CA GLY A 153 -13.43 -6.62 13.70
C GLY A 153 -14.20 -7.95 13.73
N SER A 154 -15.30 -7.99 14.49
CA SER A 154 -16.16 -9.18 14.59
C SER A 154 -16.86 -9.49 13.27
N ILE A 155 -17.33 -10.72 13.12
CA ILE A 155 -18.01 -11.16 11.89
C ILE A 155 -19.26 -10.31 11.59
N LEU A 156 -20.03 -9.97 12.61
CA LEU A 156 -21.19 -9.10 12.47
C LEU A 156 -20.79 -7.71 11.99
N ALA A 157 -19.72 -7.13 12.57
CA ALA A 157 -19.21 -5.83 12.15
C ALA A 157 -18.72 -5.83 10.69
N ARG A 158 -18.13 -6.93 10.21
CA ARG A 158 -17.66 -7.07 8.81
C ARG A 158 -18.84 -7.03 7.84
N TRP A 159 -19.89 -7.81 8.09
CA TRP A 159 -21.10 -7.82 7.28
C TRP A 159 -21.84 -6.48 7.32
N THR A 160 -21.94 -5.86 8.50
CA THR A 160 -22.54 -4.53 8.65
C THR A 160 -21.80 -3.47 7.84
N LYS A 161 -20.45 -3.45 7.90
CA LYS A 161 -19.64 -2.53 7.08
C LYS A 161 -19.89 -2.74 5.60
N LEU A 162 -19.91 -3.99 5.14
CA LEU A 162 -20.13 -4.32 3.73
C LEU A 162 -21.53 -3.91 3.27
N LEU A 163 -22.56 -4.14 4.08
CA LEU A 163 -23.92 -3.71 3.79
C LEU A 163 -24.01 -2.19 3.69
N LEU A 164 -23.50 -1.47 4.68
CA LEU A 164 -23.50 0.00 4.70
C LEU A 164 -22.73 0.58 3.50
N TYR A 165 -21.64 -0.06 3.11
CA TYR A 165 -20.89 0.33 1.91
C TYR A 165 -21.72 0.11 0.64
N LYS A 166 -22.37 -1.04 0.48
CA LYS A 166 -23.22 -1.35 -0.68
C LYS A 166 -24.38 -0.36 -0.85
N ILE A 167 -25.02 0.03 0.25
CA ILE A 167 -26.14 1.01 0.24
C ILE A 167 -25.64 2.47 0.31
N LYS A 168 -24.34 2.69 0.14
CA LYS A 168 -23.68 4.03 0.11
C LYS A 168 -23.78 4.84 1.41
N LEU A 169 -24.14 4.21 2.52
CA LEU A 169 -24.22 4.85 3.83
C LEU A 169 -22.91 4.82 4.61
N TRP A 170 -21.90 4.08 4.15
CA TRP A 170 -20.62 3.96 4.85
C TRP A 170 -19.96 5.33 5.10
N HIS A 171 -19.99 6.21 4.12
CA HIS A 171 -19.39 7.54 4.26
C HIS A 171 -19.99 8.36 5.42
N ILE A 172 -21.30 8.29 5.61
CA ILE A 172 -22.01 8.98 6.71
C ILE A 172 -21.59 8.38 8.05
N ILE A 173 -21.58 7.05 8.15
CA ILE A 173 -21.17 6.34 9.37
C ILE A 173 -19.70 6.66 9.71
N ASP A 174 -18.82 6.71 8.72
CA ASP A 174 -17.41 7.04 8.91
C ASP A 174 -17.23 8.49 9.41
N LEU A 175 -17.97 9.45 8.86
CA LEU A 175 -17.99 10.82 9.35
C LEU A 175 -18.48 10.92 10.81
N ILE A 176 -19.54 10.21 11.16
CA ILE A 176 -20.04 10.16 12.55
C ILE A 176 -18.96 9.56 13.47
N LYS A 177 -18.39 8.41 13.09
CA LYS A 177 -17.34 7.71 13.84
C LYS A 177 -16.09 8.57 14.06
N THR A 178 -15.72 9.35 13.05
CA THR A 178 -14.55 10.23 13.08
C THR A 178 -14.86 11.65 13.58
N LYS A 179 -16.06 11.87 14.11
CA LYS A 179 -16.55 13.20 14.57
C LYS A 179 -16.40 14.28 13.50
N GLY A 180 -16.75 13.95 12.27
CA GLY A 180 -16.68 14.84 11.11
C GLY A 180 -15.30 15.01 10.48
N LYS A 181 -14.25 14.39 11.04
CA LYS A 181 -12.87 14.54 10.55
C LYS A 181 -12.62 13.73 9.27
N GLY A 182 -13.26 12.56 9.08
CA GLY A 182 -13.04 11.62 7.98
C GLY A 182 -11.70 10.86 8.08
N TYR A 183 -11.01 10.96 9.23
CA TYR A 183 -9.78 10.22 9.51
C TYR A 183 -9.66 9.93 11.02
N THR A 184 -8.85 8.95 11.36
CA THR A 184 -8.41 8.65 12.73
C THR A 184 -6.93 9.01 12.87
N PHE A 185 -6.49 9.22 14.09
CA PHE A 185 -5.07 9.40 14.44
C PHE A 185 -4.71 8.44 15.56
N SER A 186 -3.59 7.76 15.44
CA SER A 186 -3.02 6.91 16.50
C SER A 186 -1.54 7.23 16.69
N GLU A 187 -1.04 6.99 17.90
CA GLU A 187 0.38 7.19 18.21
C GLU A 187 1.28 6.17 17.49
N GLY A 188 0.73 5.00 17.14
CA GLY A 188 1.48 3.94 16.48
C GLY A 188 1.48 3.99 14.95
N ASP A 189 0.62 4.83 14.30
CA ASP A 189 0.44 4.78 12.85
C ASP A 189 0.14 6.15 12.21
N GLY A 190 -0.02 7.20 13.06
CA GLY A 190 -0.36 8.55 12.59
C GLY A 190 -1.80 8.65 12.07
N VAL A 191 -1.97 9.37 10.96
CA VAL A 191 -3.27 9.57 10.30
C VAL A 191 -3.65 8.38 9.46
N ALA A 192 -4.84 7.81 9.68
CA ALA A 192 -5.39 6.75 8.86
C ALA A 192 -6.81 7.09 8.40
N TYR A 193 -7.08 6.88 7.13
CA TYR A 193 -8.39 7.02 6.52
C TYR A 193 -9.11 5.67 6.50
N SER A 194 -10.44 5.71 6.41
CA SER A 194 -11.25 4.50 6.27
C SER A 194 -11.10 3.94 4.84
N TYR A 195 -9.93 3.39 4.55
CA TYR A 195 -9.59 2.78 3.27
C TYR A 195 -9.81 1.27 3.30
N SER A 196 -10.13 0.71 2.16
CA SER A 196 -10.02 -0.70 1.86
C SER A 196 -9.41 -0.87 0.50
N ILE A 197 -8.55 -1.87 0.32
CA ILE A 197 -7.97 -2.22 -0.98
C ILE A 197 -9.03 -2.41 -2.08
N PHE A 198 -10.26 -2.78 -1.69
CA PHE A 198 -11.39 -2.90 -2.61
C PHE A 198 -11.93 -1.56 -3.14
N ASP A 199 -11.61 -0.43 -2.50
CA ASP A 199 -11.97 0.90 -3.03
C ASP A 199 -11.21 1.18 -4.33
N SER A 200 -10.04 0.61 -4.49
CA SER A 200 -9.19 0.73 -5.68
C SER A 200 -9.49 -0.31 -6.76
N TYR A 201 -10.28 -1.35 -6.42
CA TYR A 201 -10.53 -2.48 -7.31
C TYR A 201 -11.08 -2.06 -8.68
N ASN A 202 -12.15 -1.24 -8.70
CA ASN A 202 -12.79 -0.81 -9.93
C ASN A 202 -11.89 0.05 -10.83
N GLN A 203 -10.93 0.76 -10.25
CA GLN A 203 -9.98 1.56 -11.02
C GLN A 203 -8.93 0.65 -11.66
N LEU A 204 -8.43 -0.32 -10.92
CA LEU A 204 -7.45 -1.29 -11.39
C LEU A 204 -8.00 -2.24 -12.44
N THR A 205 -9.27 -2.67 -12.35
CA THR A 205 -9.91 -3.52 -13.36
C THR A 205 -10.09 -2.86 -14.72
N LYS A 206 -10.06 -1.53 -14.79
CA LYS A 206 -10.08 -0.79 -16.06
C LYS A 206 -8.71 -0.76 -16.74
N TRP A 207 -7.66 -1.04 -16.00
CA TRP A 207 -6.28 -0.99 -16.49
C TRP A 207 -5.69 -2.38 -16.72
N ALA A 208 -6.03 -3.36 -15.87
CA ALA A 208 -5.49 -4.70 -15.86
C ALA A 208 -6.40 -5.70 -16.57
N ASP A 209 -5.81 -6.67 -17.26
CA ASP A 209 -6.52 -7.78 -17.87
C ASP A 209 -6.86 -8.87 -16.83
N LYS A 210 -6.05 -8.97 -15.76
CA LYS A 210 -6.25 -9.92 -14.67
C LYS A 210 -6.03 -9.26 -13.31
N ILE A 211 -6.94 -9.52 -12.36
CA ILE A 211 -6.78 -9.16 -10.95
C ILE A 211 -6.71 -10.43 -10.10
N ILE A 212 -5.70 -10.51 -9.26
CA ILE A 212 -5.54 -11.57 -8.26
C ILE A 212 -5.55 -10.92 -6.88
N LEU A 213 -6.27 -11.51 -5.94
CA LEU A 213 -6.41 -11.05 -4.56
C LEU A 213 -5.81 -12.10 -3.63
N ILE A 214 -4.77 -11.75 -2.89
CA ILE A 214 -4.07 -12.67 -2.00
C ILE A 214 -4.18 -12.16 -0.56
N PRO A 215 -4.79 -12.94 0.35
CA PRO A 215 -4.78 -12.65 1.78
C PRO A 215 -3.35 -12.65 2.33
N THR A 216 -2.94 -11.56 3.01
CA THR A 216 -1.60 -11.43 3.60
C THR A 216 -1.62 -11.33 5.12
N SER A 217 -2.80 -11.17 5.74
CA SER A 217 -2.92 -11.09 7.19
C SER A 217 -2.56 -12.41 7.89
N LYS A 218 -1.87 -12.31 9.04
CA LYS A 218 -1.44 -13.47 9.85
C LYS A 218 -2.60 -14.34 10.36
N LYS A 219 -3.78 -13.73 10.58
CA LYS A 219 -4.98 -14.43 11.05
C LYS A 219 -6.04 -14.42 9.96
N ILE A 220 -6.15 -15.51 9.22
CA ILE A 220 -7.32 -15.77 8.39
C ILE A 220 -8.41 -16.32 9.33
N TYR A 221 -9.66 -15.89 9.13
CA TYR A 221 -10.77 -16.41 9.93
C TYR A 221 -11.06 -17.86 9.53
N GLN A 222 -10.46 -18.82 10.23
CA GLN A 222 -10.42 -20.24 9.86
C GLN A 222 -11.80 -20.87 9.61
N LYS A 223 -12.83 -20.44 10.35
CA LYS A 223 -14.21 -20.98 10.20
C LYS A 223 -14.90 -20.63 8.87
N ILE A 224 -14.43 -19.60 8.16
CA ILE A 224 -14.99 -19.14 6.89
C ILE A 224 -13.90 -18.85 5.86
N SER A 225 -12.76 -19.52 5.98
CA SER A 225 -11.59 -19.32 5.13
C SER A 225 -11.83 -19.62 3.64
N TRP A 226 -12.83 -20.43 3.33
CA TRP A 226 -13.27 -20.72 1.96
C TRP A 226 -14.11 -19.59 1.33
N PHE A 227 -14.55 -18.58 2.12
CA PHE A 227 -15.13 -17.37 1.58
C PHE A 227 -14.08 -16.46 0.96
N HIS A 228 -14.50 -15.67 0.00
CA HIS A 228 -13.68 -14.66 -0.65
C HIS A 228 -12.95 -13.75 0.37
N PRO A 229 -11.67 -13.36 0.14
CA PRO A 229 -10.84 -12.60 1.08
C PRO A 229 -11.44 -11.25 1.53
N LEU A 230 -12.48 -10.77 0.84
CA LEU A 230 -13.19 -9.54 1.17
C LEU A 230 -13.55 -9.42 2.65
N ILE A 231 -14.06 -10.49 3.27
CA ILE A 231 -14.50 -10.48 4.67
C ILE A 231 -13.64 -11.35 5.60
N THR A 232 -12.66 -12.06 5.07
CA THR A 232 -11.86 -13.01 5.85
C THR A 232 -10.47 -12.51 6.19
N SER A 233 -9.95 -11.52 5.47
CA SER A 233 -8.60 -11.01 5.64
C SER A 233 -8.59 -9.51 5.90
N SER A 234 -7.83 -9.07 6.92
CA SER A 234 -7.66 -7.66 7.28
C SER A 234 -6.66 -6.93 6.39
N HIS A 235 -5.76 -7.66 5.71
CA HIS A 235 -4.79 -7.14 4.75
C HIS A 235 -4.78 -8.03 3.52
N ILE A 236 -4.67 -7.42 2.36
CA ILE A 236 -4.73 -8.09 1.05
C ILE A 236 -3.67 -7.48 0.15
N LEU A 237 -2.98 -8.34 -0.58
CA LEU A 237 -2.22 -7.96 -1.76
C LEU A 237 -3.14 -8.06 -2.98
N ILE A 238 -3.32 -6.94 -3.70
CA ILE A 238 -3.92 -6.92 -5.01
C ILE A 238 -2.82 -6.93 -6.07
N CYS A 239 -2.91 -7.87 -7.00
CA CYS A 239 -2.04 -7.98 -8.16
C CYS A 239 -2.87 -7.63 -9.39
N ALA A 240 -2.64 -6.47 -9.97
CA ALA A 240 -3.26 -6.03 -11.22
C ALA A 240 -2.27 -6.23 -12.35
N ILE A 241 -2.59 -7.08 -13.33
CA ILE A 241 -1.67 -7.59 -14.34
C ILE A 241 -2.22 -7.25 -15.72
N LYS A 242 -1.39 -6.62 -16.55
CA LYS A 242 -1.61 -6.44 -17.98
C LYS A 242 -0.96 -7.61 -18.73
N ASN A 243 -1.57 -8.02 -19.80
CA ASN A 243 -1.13 -9.04 -20.79
C ASN A 243 0.18 -9.77 -20.43
N MET A 244 0.03 -11.04 -20.09
CA MET A 244 1.15 -11.98 -20.05
C MET A 244 1.49 -12.41 -21.46
#